data_3bc5dd527c466291545b75d4ebef3ad4
#
_entry.id   3bc5dd527c466291545b75d4ebef3ad4
#
_cell.length_a   1.000
_cell.length_b   1.000
_cell.length_c   1.000
_cell.angle_alpha   90.00
_cell.angle_beta   90.00
_cell.angle_gamma   90.00
#
_symmetry.space_group_name_H-M   'P 1'
#
loop_
_entity.id
_entity.type
_entity.pdbx_description
1 polymer ?
#
loop_
_entity_poly.entity_id
_entity_poly.type
_entity_poly.pdbx_seq_one_letter_code
_entity_poly.pdbx_strand_id
1 'polypeptide(L)'
;MGESEARRIFQQIIFGVEYLHTHQVSHRDLKPENILLDEDNNVKLADFGLSNIMKDGIFLYSSCGSPNYAAPELISGKYYNGASIDIWSCGVILFTLLTGTLPFNEKQTAKLYQKIRECKFVMPEFIPDSAKDLIYRMLQKDPLDRISIAEIKQHQWFSNKLHLFQIIDNHRYIYGSRNQINKDVIHTMALSNKINPDNFSEEELSQKITTKERKDLCTMYEFLENEENERQFKEKKAKLKSKSNNL
;
A
#
# COMPACT_ATOMS: atom_id res chain seq x y z
N MET A 1 4.49 -17.05 -12.02
CA MET A 1 5.56 -16.12 -11.62
C MET A 1 6.50 -16.83 -10.66
N GLY A 2 7.81 -16.53 -10.69
CA GLY A 2 8.75 -17.13 -9.72
C GLY A 2 8.57 -16.53 -8.33
N GLU A 3 8.85 -17.31 -7.27
CA GLU A 3 8.65 -16.89 -5.87
C GLU A 3 9.38 -15.58 -5.51
N SER A 4 10.61 -15.39 -5.98
CA SER A 4 11.39 -14.18 -5.70
C SER A 4 10.75 -12.92 -6.29
N GLU A 5 10.20 -13.02 -7.49
CA GLU A 5 9.51 -11.92 -8.16
C GLU A 5 8.14 -11.66 -7.53
N ALA A 6 7.38 -12.73 -7.23
CA ALA A 6 6.12 -12.61 -6.50
C ALA A 6 6.31 -11.90 -5.16
N ARG A 7 7.38 -12.25 -4.43
CA ARG A 7 7.72 -11.59 -3.16
C ARG A 7 8.05 -10.12 -3.37
N ARG A 8 8.86 -9.77 -4.35
CA ARG A 8 9.24 -8.39 -4.65
C ARG A 8 8.01 -7.52 -4.98
N ILE A 9 7.11 -8.03 -5.82
CA ILE A 9 5.88 -7.34 -6.17
C ILE A 9 4.98 -7.21 -4.95
N PHE A 10 4.80 -8.30 -4.19
CA PHE A 10 3.95 -8.30 -3.01
C PHE A 10 4.46 -7.37 -1.91
N GLN A 11 5.77 -7.30 -1.69
CA GLN A 11 6.38 -6.33 -0.78
C GLN A 11 6.00 -4.90 -1.14
N GLN A 12 6.05 -4.53 -2.43
CA GLN A 12 5.68 -3.20 -2.88
C GLN A 12 4.18 -2.92 -2.74
N ILE A 13 3.32 -3.93 -2.98
CA ILE A 13 1.87 -3.82 -2.74
C ILE A 13 1.60 -3.50 -1.27
N ILE A 14 2.18 -4.27 -0.34
CA ILE A 14 1.98 -4.07 1.11
C ILE A 14 2.46 -2.68 1.54
N PHE A 15 3.58 -2.20 1.03
CA PHE A 15 4.04 -0.84 1.32
C PHE A 15 3.09 0.23 0.78
N GLY A 16 2.55 0.06 -0.42
CA GLY A 16 1.53 0.96 -0.96
C GLY A 16 0.25 0.97 -0.11
N VAL A 17 -0.20 -0.20 0.32
CA VAL A 17 -1.38 -0.32 1.21
C VAL A 17 -1.10 0.26 2.60
N GLU A 18 0.10 0.06 3.15
CA GLU A 18 0.53 0.69 4.40
C GLU A 18 0.47 2.21 4.32
N TYR A 19 0.96 2.78 3.22
CA TYR A 19 0.88 4.22 2.97
C TYR A 19 -0.57 4.73 2.99
N LEU A 20 -1.47 4.05 2.28
CA LEU A 20 -2.89 4.40 2.28
C LEU A 20 -3.51 4.34 3.68
N HIS A 21 -3.27 3.25 4.41
CA HIS A 21 -3.83 3.06 5.75
C HIS A 21 -3.28 4.08 6.76
N THR A 22 -2.01 4.49 6.63
CA THR A 22 -1.42 5.55 7.45
C THR A 22 -2.10 6.90 7.23
N HIS A 23 -2.58 7.14 6.00
CA HIS A 23 -3.35 8.33 5.64
C HIS A 23 -4.87 8.16 5.84
N GLN A 24 -5.29 7.12 6.58
CA GLN A 24 -6.68 6.83 6.86
C GLN A 24 -7.52 6.57 5.60
N VAL A 25 -6.90 6.03 4.56
CA VAL A 25 -7.57 5.64 3.30
C VAL A 25 -7.56 4.12 3.18
N SER A 26 -8.68 3.51 2.84
CA SER A 26 -8.76 2.12 2.40
C SER A 26 -9.09 2.07 0.91
N HIS A 27 -8.43 1.15 0.18
CA HIS A 27 -8.57 1.03 -1.26
C HIS A 27 -9.88 0.36 -1.67
N ARG A 28 -10.23 -0.77 -1.03
CA ARG A 28 -11.49 -1.53 -1.15
C ARG A 28 -11.75 -2.27 -2.46
N ASP A 29 -10.88 -2.10 -3.46
CA ASP A 29 -10.93 -2.83 -4.74
C ASP A 29 -9.54 -3.27 -5.19
N LEU A 30 -8.74 -3.81 -4.26
CA LEU A 30 -7.43 -4.36 -4.60
C LEU A 30 -7.60 -5.65 -5.39
N LYS A 31 -7.02 -5.65 -6.59
CA LYS A 31 -7.00 -6.76 -7.55
C LYS A 31 -5.86 -6.55 -8.55
N PRO A 32 -5.40 -7.58 -9.28
CA PRO A 32 -4.30 -7.44 -10.23
C PRO A 32 -4.51 -6.36 -11.27
N GLU A 33 -5.76 -6.10 -11.70
CA GLU A 33 -6.10 -5.08 -12.69
C GLU A 33 -5.79 -3.65 -12.19
N ASN A 34 -5.78 -3.45 -10.87
CA ASN A 34 -5.50 -2.17 -10.22
C ASN A 34 -4.05 -2.09 -9.70
N ILE A 35 -3.21 -3.08 -10.04
CA ILE A 35 -1.79 -3.12 -9.71
C ILE A 35 -1.00 -2.97 -11.00
N LEU A 36 -0.59 -1.75 -11.28
CA LEU A 36 0.18 -1.42 -12.47
C LEU A 36 1.68 -1.55 -12.18
N LEU A 37 2.45 -1.81 -13.24
CA LEU A 37 3.90 -1.81 -13.18
C LEU A 37 4.44 -0.67 -14.06
N ASP A 38 5.36 0.12 -13.52
CA ASP A 38 6.07 1.12 -14.30
C ASP A 38 7.19 0.48 -15.16
N GLU A 39 7.90 1.30 -15.94
CA GLU A 39 8.98 0.85 -16.84
C GLU A 39 10.12 0.12 -16.09
N ASP A 40 10.32 0.42 -14.82
CA ASP A 40 11.29 -0.23 -13.93
C ASP A 40 10.69 -1.45 -13.19
N ASN A 41 9.46 -1.86 -13.53
CA ASN A 41 8.68 -2.91 -12.86
C ASN A 41 8.36 -2.58 -11.39
N ASN A 42 8.25 -1.31 -11.00
CA ASN A 42 7.75 -0.94 -9.69
C ASN A 42 6.22 -0.88 -9.68
N VAL A 43 5.64 -1.29 -8.57
CA VAL A 43 4.19 -1.33 -8.38
C VAL A 43 3.63 0.08 -8.19
N LYS A 44 2.54 0.36 -8.90
CA LYS A 44 1.69 1.53 -8.72
C LYS A 44 0.26 1.05 -8.46
N LEU A 45 -0.28 1.36 -7.29
CA LEU A 45 -1.68 1.13 -7.01
C LEU A 45 -2.53 2.15 -7.76
N ALA A 46 -3.58 1.70 -8.43
CA ALA A 46 -4.44 2.51 -9.28
C ALA A 46 -5.92 2.28 -8.96
N ASP A 47 -6.78 3.13 -9.50
CA ASP A 47 -8.24 3.06 -9.38
C ASP A 47 -8.75 3.21 -7.94
N PHE A 48 -8.70 4.43 -7.46
CA PHE A 48 -9.24 4.83 -6.16
C PHE A 48 -10.75 5.15 -6.19
N GLY A 49 -11.46 4.75 -7.23
CA GLY A 49 -12.88 5.04 -7.42
C GLY A 49 -13.79 4.49 -6.30
N LEU A 50 -13.38 3.42 -5.64
CA LEU A 50 -14.08 2.83 -4.49
C LEU A 50 -13.42 3.14 -3.15
N SER A 51 -12.33 3.91 -3.13
CA SER A 51 -11.63 4.30 -1.90
C SER A 51 -12.51 5.11 -0.97
N ASN A 52 -12.27 4.99 0.32
CA ASN A 52 -12.95 5.78 1.32
C ASN A 52 -12.02 6.16 2.47
N ILE A 53 -12.28 7.34 3.06
CA ILE A 53 -11.57 7.79 4.26
C ILE A 53 -12.07 6.98 5.45
N MET A 54 -11.15 6.32 6.14
CA MET A 54 -11.42 5.62 7.39
C MET A 54 -11.55 6.65 8.51
N LYS A 55 -12.79 6.92 8.95
CA LYS A 55 -13.03 7.69 10.18
C LYS A 55 -13.12 6.72 11.34
N ASP A 56 -12.50 7.07 12.46
CA ASP A 56 -12.54 6.26 13.68
C ASP A 56 -13.99 5.92 14.07
N GLY A 57 -14.26 4.62 14.24
CA GLY A 57 -15.58 4.12 14.64
C GLY A 57 -16.66 4.10 13.57
N ILE A 58 -16.38 4.50 12.32
CA ILE A 58 -17.35 4.41 11.23
C ILE A 58 -17.07 3.14 10.41
N PHE A 59 -17.96 2.16 10.56
CA PHE A 59 -18.00 0.99 9.70
C PHE A 59 -18.72 1.32 8.39
N LEU A 60 -18.14 0.89 7.27
CA LEU A 60 -18.71 1.12 5.96
C LEU A 60 -19.79 0.07 5.66
N TYR A 61 -20.87 0.50 5.02
CA TYR A 61 -21.97 -0.35 4.57
C TYR A 61 -22.18 -0.14 3.07
N SER A 62 -21.32 -0.72 2.24
CA SER A 62 -21.51 -0.72 0.79
C SER A 62 -20.86 -1.94 0.17
N SER A 63 -21.61 -2.68 -0.63
CA SER A 63 -21.05 -3.75 -1.44
C SER A 63 -20.29 -3.13 -2.60
N CYS A 64 -18.98 -3.29 -2.62
CA CYS A 64 -18.10 -2.80 -3.69
C CYS A 64 -16.94 -3.78 -3.90
N GLY A 65 -16.23 -3.64 -5.01
CA GLY A 65 -15.08 -4.47 -5.36
C GLY A 65 -15.41 -5.69 -6.21
N SER A 66 -14.37 -6.38 -6.64
CA SER A 66 -14.46 -7.56 -7.50
C SER A 66 -14.77 -8.80 -6.65
N PRO A 67 -15.78 -9.60 -6.98
CA PRO A 67 -16.29 -10.68 -6.11
C PRO A 67 -15.22 -11.67 -5.63
N ASN A 68 -14.27 -12.04 -6.51
CA ASN A 68 -13.22 -13.01 -6.18
C ASN A 68 -12.20 -12.53 -5.16
N TYR A 69 -12.08 -11.20 -4.98
CA TYR A 69 -11.16 -10.56 -4.04
C TYR A 69 -11.88 -10.03 -2.80
N ALA A 70 -13.21 -10.11 -2.77
CA ALA A 70 -14.04 -9.57 -1.70
C ALA A 70 -13.93 -10.41 -0.43
N ALA A 71 -13.78 -9.73 0.72
CA ALA A 71 -13.72 -10.37 2.03
C ALA A 71 -15.09 -10.93 2.49
N PRO A 72 -15.13 -11.95 3.37
CA PRO A 72 -16.36 -12.56 3.86
C PRO A 72 -17.35 -11.57 4.49
N GLU A 73 -16.84 -10.61 5.27
CA GLU A 73 -17.64 -9.57 5.93
C GLU A 73 -18.29 -8.63 4.91
N LEU A 74 -17.60 -8.31 3.81
CA LEU A 74 -18.13 -7.48 2.73
C LEU A 74 -19.28 -8.19 2.01
N ILE A 75 -19.08 -9.46 1.65
CA ILE A 75 -20.11 -10.29 0.99
C ILE A 75 -21.34 -10.50 1.90
N SER A 76 -21.12 -10.52 3.22
CA SER A 76 -22.20 -10.75 4.20
C SER A 76 -22.96 -9.46 4.54
N GLY A 77 -22.60 -8.31 3.96
CA GLY A 77 -23.24 -7.03 4.24
C GLY A 77 -23.10 -6.58 5.70
N LYS A 78 -22.06 -7.03 6.39
CA LYS A 78 -21.77 -6.62 7.76
C LYS A 78 -21.01 -5.30 7.75
N TYR A 79 -21.07 -4.59 8.88
CA TYR A 79 -20.14 -3.48 9.11
C TYR A 79 -18.70 -3.98 9.11
N TYR A 80 -17.80 -3.25 8.49
CA TYR A 80 -16.42 -3.69 8.31
C TYR A 80 -15.41 -2.54 8.47
N ASN A 81 -14.18 -2.92 8.81
CA ASN A 81 -13.02 -2.05 8.75
C ASN A 81 -12.38 -2.16 7.35
N GLY A 82 -12.25 -1.04 6.65
CA GLY A 82 -11.68 -1.00 5.30
C GLY A 82 -10.26 -1.55 5.23
N ALA A 83 -9.43 -1.32 6.24
CA ALA A 83 -8.07 -1.82 6.30
C ALA A 83 -8.01 -3.36 6.31
N SER A 84 -8.90 -4.02 7.05
CA SER A 84 -8.92 -5.49 7.09
C SER A 84 -9.37 -6.12 5.78
N ILE A 85 -10.25 -5.44 5.02
CA ILE A 85 -10.66 -5.87 3.68
C ILE A 85 -9.48 -5.82 2.71
N ASP A 86 -8.69 -4.75 2.73
CA ASP A 86 -7.52 -4.62 1.88
C ASP A 86 -6.52 -5.75 2.16
N ILE A 87 -6.32 -6.12 3.43
CA ILE A 87 -5.44 -7.25 3.80
C ILE A 87 -5.97 -8.58 3.24
N TRP A 88 -7.27 -8.83 3.30
CA TRP A 88 -7.86 -10.02 2.66
C TRP A 88 -7.57 -10.04 1.16
N SER A 89 -7.84 -8.94 0.46
CA SER A 89 -7.59 -8.81 -0.97
C SER A 89 -6.11 -9.02 -1.31
N CYS A 90 -5.18 -8.49 -0.49
CA CYS A 90 -3.76 -8.76 -0.60
C CYS A 90 -3.43 -10.26 -0.44
N GLY A 91 -4.11 -10.98 0.45
CA GLY A 91 -3.97 -12.43 0.60
C GLY A 91 -4.38 -13.20 -0.65
N VAL A 92 -5.50 -12.80 -1.27
CA VAL A 92 -5.95 -13.37 -2.55
C VAL A 92 -4.93 -13.07 -3.66
N ILE A 93 -4.40 -11.85 -3.71
CA ILE A 93 -3.37 -11.45 -4.68
C ILE A 93 -2.10 -12.27 -4.48
N LEU A 94 -1.61 -12.43 -3.25
CA LEU A 94 -0.42 -13.23 -2.96
C LEU A 94 -0.59 -14.68 -3.43
N PHE A 95 -1.73 -15.30 -3.10
CA PHE A 95 -2.06 -16.64 -3.59
C PHE A 95 -2.01 -16.68 -5.12
N THR A 96 -2.63 -15.71 -5.79
CA THR A 96 -2.68 -15.64 -7.26
C THR A 96 -1.30 -15.43 -7.88
N LEU A 97 -0.44 -14.59 -7.30
CA LEU A 97 0.92 -14.37 -7.76
C LEU A 97 1.76 -15.67 -7.73
N LEU A 98 1.58 -16.48 -6.68
CA LEU A 98 2.34 -17.71 -6.48
C LEU A 98 1.79 -18.91 -7.27
N THR A 99 0.48 -18.96 -7.50
CA THR A 99 -0.17 -20.14 -8.11
C THR A 99 -0.63 -19.92 -9.55
N GLY A 100 -0.82 -18.68 -9.98
CA GLY A 100 -1.45 -18.32 -11.25
C GLY A 100 -2.98 -18.54 -11.28
N THR A 101 -3.59 -18.89 -10.15
CA THR A 101 -5.03 -19.17 -10.04
C THR A 101 -5.64 -18.47 -8.83
N LEU A 102 -6.95 -18.28 -8.83
CA LEU A 102 -7.66 -17.71 -7.70
C LEU A 102 -7.91 -18.78 -6.61
N PRO A 103 -7.79 -18.44 -5.31
CA PRO A 103 -8.14 -19.36 -4.23
C PRO A 103 -9.63 -19.66 -4.19
N PHE A 104 -10.46 -18.68 -4.55
CA PHE A 104 -11.91 -18.81 -4.62
C PHE A 104 -12.33 -18.55 -6.06
N ASN A 105 -12.77 -19.61 -6.75
CA ASN A 105 -13.23 -19.51 -8.12
C ASN A 105 -14.42 -20.46 -8.34
N GLU A 106 -15.55 -19.92 -8.78
CA GLU A 106 -16.76 -20.67 -9.11
C GLU A 106 -17.55 -19.97 -10.22
N LYS A 107 -18.18 -20.76 -11.10
CA LYS A 107 -19.02 -20.21 -12.17
C LYS A 107 -20.30 -19.56 -11.64
N GLN A 108 -20.81 -20.08 -10.53
CA GLN A 108 -22.03 -19.59 -9.90
C GLN A 108 -21.68 -18.66 -8.73
N THR A 109 -22.11 -17.41 -8.80
CA THR A 109 -21.83 -16.39 -7.78
C THR A 109 -22.24 -16.83 -6.36
N ALA A 110 -23.37 -17.51 -6.22
CA ALA A 110 -23.82 -18.01 -4.92
C ALA A 110 -22.84 -19.02 -4.31
N LYS A 111 -22.26 -19.93 -5.13
CA LYS A 111 -21.26 -20.90 -4.68
C LYS A 111 -19.93 -20.22 -4.39
N LEU A 112 -19.53 -19.22 -5.18
CA LEU A 112 -18.35 -18.41 -4.91
C LEU A 112 -18.47 -17.75 -3.56
N TYR A 113 -19.58 -17.07 -3.28
CA TYR A 113 -19.82 -16.41 -2.00
C TYR A 113 -19.87 -17.40 -0.82
N GLN A 114 -20.39 -18.61 -1.05
CA GLN A 114 -20.34 -19.65 -0.01
C GLN A 114 -18.89 -20.06 0.29
N LYS A 115 -18.06 -20.34 -0.72
CA LYS A 115 -16.65 -20.71 -0.53
C LYS A 115 -15.87 -19.61 0.20
N ILE A 116 -16.09 -18.35 -0.17
CA ILE A 116 -15.44 -17.20 0.49
C ILE A 116 -15.86 -17.13 1.97
N ARG A 117 -17.18 -17.18 2.26
CA ARG A 117 -17.68 -17.16 3.64
C ARG A 117 -17.20 -18.33 4.50
N GLU A 118 -17.00 -19.49 3.89
CA GLU A 118 -16.47 -20.68 4.56
C GLU A 118 -14.93 -20.71 4.59
N CYS A 119 -14.27 -19.77 3.90
CA CYS A 119 -12.83 -19.71 3.69
C CYS A 119 -12.24 -21.03 3.17
N LYS A 120 -12.98 -21.71 2.27
CA LYS A 120 -12.62 -23.02 1.72
C LYS A 120 -11.86 -22.86 0.41
N PHE A 121 -10.55 -23.08 0.45
CA PHE A 121 -9.68 -23.12 -0.73
C PHE A 121 -8.63 -24.23 -0.57
N VAL A 122 -8.04 -24.64 -1.69
CA VAL A 122 -6.99 -25.66 -1.71
C VAL A 122 -5.63 -24.98 -1.83
N MET A 123 -4.77 -25.23 -0.88
CA MET A 123 -3.38 -24.75 -0.91
C MET A 123 -2.51 -25.74 -1.67
N PRO A 124 -1.90 -25.36 -2.82
CA PRO A 124 -1.02 -26.26 -3.57
C PRO A 124 0.22 -26.66 -2.77
N GLU A 125 0.66 -27.92 -2.94
CA GLU A 125 1.80 -28.46 -2.19
C GLU A 125 3.12 -27.76 -2.53
N PHE A 126 3.29 -27.29 -3.78
CA PHE A 126 4.51 -26.64 -4.26
C PHE A 126 4.78 -25.26 -3.65
N ILE A 127 3.80 -24.67 -2.97
CA ILE A 127 3.98 -23.38 -2.28
C ILE A 127 4.84 -23.60 -1.03
N PRO A 128 5.89 -22.78 -0.80
CA PRO A 128 6.71 -22.85 0.41
C PRO A 128 5.88 -22.69 1.69
N ASP A 129 6.21 -23.43 2.74
CA ASP A 129 5.42 -23.43 3.98
C ASP A 129 5.33 -22.04 4.63
N SER A 130 6.40 -21.24 4.55
CA SER A 130 6.36 -19.86 5.03
C SER A 130 5.39 -18.98 4.22
N ALA A 131 5.22 -19.21 2.92
CA ALA A 131 4.23 -18.51 2.12
C ALA A 131 2.80 -18.98 2.44
N LYS A 132 2.63 -20.30 2.63
CA LYS A 132 1.34 -20.86 3.07
C LYS A 132 0.89 -20.23 4.39
N ASP A 133 1.79 -20.15 5.37
CA ASP A 133 1.48 -19.56 6.67
C ASP A 133 1.01 -18.11 6.54
N LEU A 134 1.73 -17.28 5.76
CA LEU A 134 1.33 -15.90 5.53
C LEU A 134 -0.04 -15.79 4.86
N ILE A 135 -0.30 -16.59 3.81
CA ILE A 135 -1.59 -16.61 3.12
C ILE A 135 -2.72 -16.99 4.09
N TYR A 136 -2.52 -18.03 4.88
CA TYR A 136 -3.54 -18.47 5.86
C TYR A 136 -3.82 -17.38 6.91
N ARG A 137 -2.81 -16.65 7.38
CA ARG A 137 -3.00 -15.53 8.33
C ARG A 137 -3.72 -14.34 7.72
N MET A 138 -3.54 -14.11 6.41
CA MET A 138 -4.25 -13.04 5.68
C MET A 138 -5.69 -13.43 5.35
N LEU A 139 -5.93 -14.70 4.98
CA LEU A 139 -7.24 -15.21 4.61
C LEU A 139 -7.99 -15.80 5.80
N GLN A 140 -8.03 -15.07 6.93
CA GLN A 140 -8.84 -15.41 8.08
C GLN A 140 -10.28 -14.94 7.90
N LYS A 141 -11.25 -15.80 8.24
CA LYS A 141 -12.67 -15.51 8.11
C LYS A 141 -13.10 -14.35 9.01
N ASP A 142 -12.62 -14.34 10.26
CA ASP A 142 -12.85 -13.24 11.17
C ASP A 142 -11.81 -12.14 10.91
N PRO A 143 -12.24 -10.91 10.60
CA PRO A 143 -11.31 -9.80 10.39
C PRO A 143 -10.45 -9.46 11.62
N LEU A 144 -10.87 -9.85 12.83
CA LEU A 144 -10.08 -9.64 14.06
C LEU A 144 -8.92 -10.63 14.20
N ASP A 145 -9.04 -11.83 13.62
CA ASP A 145 -7.99 -12.85 13.61
C ASP A 145 -7.01 -12.63 12.44
N ARG A 146 -7.30 -11.67 11.55
CA ARG A 146 -6.51 -11.41 10.36
C ARG A 146 -5.25 -10.65 10.71
N ILE A 147 -4.11 -11.12 10.19
CA ILE A 147 -2.79 -10.50 10.39
C ILE A 147 -2.78 -9.02 10.03
N SER A 148 -2.13 -8.18 10.82
CA SER A 148 -1.94 -6.75 10.54
C SER A 148 -0.78 -6.51 9.56
N ILE A 149 -0.73 -5.31 8.95
CA ILE A 149 0.41 -4.93 8.07
C ILE A 149 1.74 -4.98 8.84
N ALA A 150 1.76 -4.56 10.10
CA ALA A 150 2.97 -4.60 10.92
C ALA A 150 3.48 -6.05 11.11
N GLU A 151 2.58 -6.99 11.35
CA GLU A 151 2.92 -8.42 11.47
C GLU A 151 3.29 -9.03 10.11
N ILE A 152 2.62 -8.65 8.99
CA ILE A 152 3.02 -9.05 7.64
C ILE A 152 4.47 -8.67 7.38
N LYS A 153 4.88 -7.45 7.70
CA LYS A 153 6.26 -6.96 7.49
C LYS A 153 7.30 -7.71 8.32
N GLN A 154 6.91 -8.22 9.50
CA GLN A 154 7.78 -9.04 10.37
C GLN A 154 7.77 -10.52 9.96
N HIS A 155 6.81 -10.95 9.14
CA HIS A 155 6.66 -12.32 8.76
C HIS A 155 7.86 -12.84 7.95
N GLN A 156 8.36 -14.06 8.25
CA GLN A 156 9.56 -14.64 7.66
C GLN A 156 9.54 -14.63 6.13
N TRP A 157 8.41 -14.97 5.51
CA TRP A 157 8.30 -14.98 4.05
C TRP A 157 8.43 -13.58 3.47
N PHE A 158 7.84 -12.58 4.10
CA PHE A 158 7.85 -11.20 3.64
C PHE A 158 9.22 -10.54 3.86
N SER A 159 9.81 -10.69 5.04
CA SER A 159 11.08 -10.06 5.42
C SER A 159 12.31 -10.65 4.71
N ASN A 160 12.18 -11.86 4.15
CA ASN A 160 13.27 -12.50 3.42
C ASN A 160 13.62 -11.70 2.15
N LYS A 161 14.91 -11.37 1.97
CA LYS A 161 15.41 -10.57 0.85
C LYS A 161 14.74 -9.19 0.70
N LEU A 162 14.27 -8.63 1.80
CA LEU A 162 13.81 -7.25 1.79
C LEU A 162 15.02 -6.35 1.52
N HIS A 163 15.06 -5.68 0.39
CA HIS A 163 16.15 -4.77 0.08
C HIS A 163 16.13 -3.60 1.05
N LEU A 164 17.28 -3.30 1.66
CA LEU A 164 17.48 -2.14 2.56
C LEU A 164 16.94 -0.83 1.93
N PHE A 165 17.05 -0.68 0.62
CA PHE A 165 16.48 0.44 -0.11
C PHE A 165 14.96 0.54 0.02
N GLN A 166 14.23 -0.58 -0.03
CA GLN A 166 12.77 -0.57 0.13
C GLN A 166 12.36 -0.22 1.57
N ILE A 167 13.17 -0.60 2.56
CA ILE A 167 12.94 -0.24 3.96
C ILE A 167 13.17 1.26 4.17
N ILE A 168 14.25 1.81 3.63
CA ILE A 168 14.64 3.21 3.84
C ILE A 168 13.70 4.15 3.08
N ASP A 169 13.36 3.86 1.82
CA ASP A 169 12.47 4.70 1.04
C ASP A 169 11.05 4.67 1.60
N ASN A 170 10.54 3.50 2.00
CA ASN A 170 9.21 3.44 2.61
C ASN A 170 9.16 4.07 4.01
N HIS A 171 10.22 3.97 4.81
CA HIS A 171 10.28 4.73 6.07
C HIS A 171 10.26 6.24 5.83
N ARG A 172 10.83 6.74 4.74
CA ARG A 172 10.74 8.15 4.35
C ARG A 172 9.36 8.51 3.80
N TYR A 173 8.74 7.65 2.99
CA TYR A 173 7.39 7.88 2.43
C TYR A 173 6.29 7.79 3.48
N ILE A 174 6.37 6.83 4.42
CA ILE A 174 5.30 6.58 5.40
C ILE A 174 5.46 7.41 6.66
N TYR A 175 6.70 7.57 7.12
CA TYR A 175 7.00 8.18 8.40
C TYR A 175 7.88 9.41 8.27
N GLY A 176 7.97 9.99 7.04
CA GLY A 176 8.88 11.08 6.70
C GLY A 176 9.37 11.79 7.95
N SER A 177 10.64 11.95 8.13
CA SER A 177 11.20 12.43 9.41
C SER A 177 10.55 13.79 9.75
N ARG A 178 9.40 13.71 10.41
CA ARG A 178 8.60 14.86 10.88
C ARG A 178 9.39 15.80 11.80
N ASN A 179 10.64 15.47 12.06
CA ASN A 179 11.55 16.25 12.91
C ASN A 179 12.53 17.14 12.13
N GLN A 180 12.58 17.02 10.78
CA GLN A 180 13.40 17.95 9.99
C GLN A 180 12.64 18.32 8.72
N ILE A 181 12.13 19.54 8.69
CA ILE A 181 11.53 20.13 7.50
C ILE A 181 12.59 20.28 6.42
N ASN A 182 12.28 19.82 5.20
CA ASN A 182 13.15 19.97 4.04
C ASN A 182 13.19 21.43 3.62
N LYS A 183 14.35 22.07 3.83
CA LYS A 183 14.54 23.50 3.56
C LYS A 183 14.36 23.85 2.08
N ASP A 184 14.75 22.96 1.16
CA ASP A 184 14.63 23.21 -0.28
C ASP A 184 13.16 23.24 -0.71
N VAL A 185 12.33 22.38 -0.10
CA VAL A 185 10.87 22.39 -0.31
C VAL A 185 10.23 23.66 0.25
N ILE A 186 10.61 24.09 1.45
CA ILE A 186 10.14 25.35 2.04
C ILE A 186 10.52 26.54 1.18
N HIS A 187 11.76 26.58 0.69
CA HIS A 187 12.22 27.62 -0.23
C HIS A 187 11.38 27.67 -1.50
N THR A 188 11.10 26.51 -2.10
CA THR A 188 10.23 26.39 -3.29
C THR A 188 8.82 26.90 -3.01
N MET A 189 8.26 26.57 -1.85
CA MET A 189 6.94 27.07 -1.44
C MET A 189 6.94 28.60 -1.25
N ALA A 190 7.95 29.12 -0.59
CA ALA A 190 8.06 30.56 -0.33
C ALA A 190 8.11 31.40 -1.61
N LEU A 191 8.79 30.89 -2.66
CA LEU A 191 8.90 31.57 -3.95
C LEU A 191 7.64 31.48 -4.83
N SER A 192 6.68 30.66 -4.48
CA SER A 192 5.50 30.40 -5.31
C SER A 192 4.28 31.17 -4.83
N ASN A 193 3.91 32.24 -5.53
CA ASN A 193 2.69 33.00 -5.27
C ASN A 193 1.39 32.17 -5.36
N LYS A 194 1.41 31.03 -6.05
CA LYS A 194 0.26 30.12 -6.14
C LYS A 194 0.12 29.26 -4.88
N ILE A 195 1.24 28.89 -4.25
CA ILE A 195 1.31 28.01 -3.08
C ILE A 195 1.31 28.85 -1.81
N ASN A 196 1.94 30.01 -1.83
CA ASN A 196 2.08 30.94 -0.72
C ASN A 196 1.45 32.32 -1.06
N PRO A 197 0.11 32.39 -1.27
CA PRO A 197 -0.57 33.64 -1.62
C PRO A 197 -0.51 34.67 -0.49
N ASP A 198 -0.32 34.24 0.74
CA ASP A 198 -0.23 35.09 1.93
C ASP A 198 1.18 35.64 2.17
N ASN A 199 2.15 35.31 1.28
CA ASN A 199 3.55 35.72 1.35
C ASN A 199 4.24 35.44 2.68
N PHE A 200 3.99 34.26 3.27
CA PHE A 200 4.69 33.82 4.48
C PHE A 200 6.19 33.65 4.21
N SER A 201 7.03 34.03 5.17
CA SER A 201 8.44 33.73 5.15
C SER A 201 8.73 32.23 5.29
N GLU A 202 9.94 31.79 4.98
CA GLU A 202 10.33 30.36 5.15
C GLU A 202 10.16 29.90 6.61
N GLU A 203 10.44 30.77 7.59
CA GLU A 203 10.27 30.46 8.99
C GLU A 203 8.80 30.31 9.37
N GLU A 204 7.92 31.20 8.89
CA GLU A 204 6.48 31.13 9.12
C GLU A 204 5.86 29.90 8.45
N LEU A 205 6.26 29.57 7.21
CA LEU A 205 5.84 28.34 6.53
C LEU A 205 6.26 27.11 7.30
N SER A 206 7.52 27.06 7.74
CA SER A 206 8.06 25.96 8.53
C SER A 206 7.28 25.78 9.83
N GLN A 207 6.97 26.87 10.52
CA GLN A 207 6.20 26.85 11.75
C GLN A 207 4.76 26.33 11.49
N LYS A 208 4.05 26.91 10.50
CA LYS A 208 2.68 26.53 10.17
C LYS A 208 2.52 25.08 9.72
N ILE A 209 3.53 24.53 9.03
CA ILE A 209 3.57 23.13 8.63
C ILE A 209 3.83 22.25 9.86
N THR A 210 4.79 22.62 10.72
CA THR A 210 5.12 21.87 11.94
C THR A 210 3.94 21.84 12.92
N THR A 211 3.24 22.96 13.10
CA THR A 211 2.09 23.06 14.00
C THR A 211 0.79 22.55 13.37
N LYS A 212 0.81 22.22 12.08
CA LYS A 212 -0.36 21.80 11.29
C LYS A 212 -1.55 22.79 11.33
N GLU A 213 -1.26 24.06 11.49
CA GLU A 213 -2.29 25.11 11.50
C GLU A 213 -3.02 25.25 10.16
N ARG A 214 -2.31 25.05 9.05
CA ARG A 214 -2.80 25.17 7.68
C ARG A 214 -2.69 23.86 6.94
N LYS A 215 -3.80 23.13 6.83
CA LYS A 215 -3.86 21.82 6.14
C LYS A 215 -3.48 21.89 4.67
N ASP A 216 -3.87 22.96 3.99
CA ASP A 216 -3.52 23.23 2.59
C ASP A 216 -2.01 23.34 2.38
N LEU A 217 -1.32 24.08 3.22
CA LEU A 217 0.15 24.19 3.19
C LEU A 217 0.84 22.85 3.53
N CYS A 218 0.32 22.12 4.52
CA CYS A 218 0.84 20.80 4.85
C CYS A 218 0.72 19.82 3.69
N THR A 219 -0.44 19.77 3.04
CA THR A 219 -0.66 18.89 1.87
C THR A 219 0.25 19.27 0.70
N MET A 220 0.43 20.57 0.46
CA MET A 220 1.32 21.04 -0.61
C MET A 220 2.79 20.76 -0.30
N TYR A 221 3.20 20.92 0.96
CA TYR A 221 4.53 20.56 1.42
C TYR A 221 4.80 19.06 1.19
N GLU A 222 3.89 18.18 1.61
CA GLU A 222 4.00 16.73 1.43
C GLU A 222 4.10 16.36 -0.06
N PHE A 223 3.32 17.01 -0.92
CA PHE A 223 3.39 16.79 -2.36
C PHE A 223 4.75 17.18 -2.95
N LEU A 224 5.24 18.37 -2.66
CA LEU A 224 6.54 18.86 -3.16
C LEU A 224 7.73 18.08 -2.58
N GLU A 225 7.64 17.67 -1.31
CA GLU A 225 8.66 16.83 -0.68
C GLU A 225 8.76 15.47 -1.38
N ASN A 226 7.63 14.89 -1.76
CA ASN A 226 7.60 13.65 -2.53
C ASN A 226 8.22 13.81 -3.94
N GLU A 227 7.89 14.89 -4.66
CA GLU A 227 8.48 15.16 -5.97
C GLU A 227 10.01 15.36 -5.89
N GLU A 228 10.49 16.11 -4.88
CA GLU A 228 11.92 16.32 -4.67
C GLU A 228 12.66 15.02 -4.32
N ASN A 229 12.06 14.18 -3.49
CA ASN A 229 12.62 12.87 -3.14
C ASN A 229 12.68 11.95 -4.37
N GLU A 230 11.66 11.95 -5.23
CA GLU A 230 11.68 11.19 -6.49
C GLU A 230 12.77 11.69 -7.43
N ARG A 231 12.96 13.01 -7.54
CA ARG A 231 14.01 13.60 -8.36
C ARG A 231 15.40 13.18 -7.87
N GLN A 232 15.66 13.31 -6.57
CA GLN A 232 16.93 12.91 -5.96
C GLN A 232 17.21 11.42 -6.12
N PHE A 233 16.18 10.58 -6.05
CA PHE A 233 16.31 9.14 -6.27
C PHE A 233 16.72 8.83 -7.72
N LYS A 234 16.06 9.45 -8.71
CA LYS A 234 16.41 9.30 -10.13
C LYS A 234 17.86 9.72 -10.41
N GLU A 235 18.30 10.83 -9.84
CA GLU A 235 19.69 11.30 -9.98
C GLU A 235 20.70 10.34 -9.34
N LYS A 236 20.43 9.82 -8.15
CA LYS A 236 21.31 8.82 -7.49
C LYS A 236 21.37 7.52 -8.29
N LYS A 237 20.24 7.05 -8.82
CA LYS A 237 20.16 5.85 -9.67
C LYS A 237 20.98 6.03 -10.96
N ALA A 238 20.90 7.21 -11.59
CA ALA A 238 21.69 7.54 -12.78
C ALA A 238 23.21 7.54 -12.49
N LYS A 239 23.62 8.13 -11.36
CA LYS A 239 25.03 8.13 -10.90
C LYS A 239 25.57 6.73 -10.59
N LEU A 240 24.74 5.83 -10.05
CA LEU A 240 25.11 4.44 -9.79
C LEU A 240 25.27 3.65 -11.10
N LYS A 241 24.35 3.81 -12.05
CA LYS A 241 24.45 3.17 -13.38
C LYS A 241 25.70 3.63 -14.14
N SER A 242 26.08 4.91 -14.06
CA SER A 242 27.28 5.41 -14.71
C SER A 242 28.58 4.89 -14.10
N LYS A 243 28.59 4.55 -12.80
CA LYS A 243 29.74 3.93 -12.13
C LYS A 243 29.89 2.43 -12.44
N SER A 244 28.79 1.71 -12.65
CA SER A 244 28.83 0.28 -12.99
C SER A 244 29.19 0.00 -14.45
N ASN A 245 29.07 1.00 -15.34
CA ASN A 245 29.49 0.87 -16.75
C ASN A 245 30.96 1.24 -17.00
N ASN A 246 31.67 1.69 -15.96
CA ASN A 246 33.10 2.03 -16.00
C ASN A 246 34.01 1.05 -15.23
N LEU A 247 33.48 -0.12 -14.89
CA LEU A 247 34.18 -1.30 -14.36
C LEU A 247 33.99 -2.49 -15.28
#